data_908c93e94d9760463fe8f59d8805726b
#
_entry.id   908c93e94d9760463fe8f59d8805726b
#
_cell.length_a   1.000
_cell.length_b   1.000
_cell.length_c   1.000
_cell.angle_alpha   90.00
_cell.angle_beta   90.00
_cell.angle_gamma   90.00
#
_symmetry.space_group_name_H-M   'P 1'
#
loop_
_entity.id
_entity.type
_entity.pdbx_description
1 polymer ?
#
loop_
_entity_poly.entity_id
_entity_poly.type
_entity_poly.pdbx_seq_one_letter_code
_entity_poly.pdbx_strand_id
1 'polypeptide(L)'
;MSGFIPLSVPNFGEKEAAYAAEAITSGWVSTSGAKVSEFEEALAAYVGMPRAVAANSGTSSLHLAAMAAGIRRGDEVIVPTLTFIAAVNPLTRYVGAEPIFIGCNDTLCIDPDAVEDFCANHCTLKEDGLYNNKTGARVRAL
;
A
#
# COMPACT_ATOMS: atom_id res chain seq x y z
N MET A 1 37.01 8.11 -14.63
CA MET A 1 36.11 7.24 -13.83
C MET A 1 34.70 7.65 -14.19
N SER A 2 33.97 6.84 -14.94
CA SER A 2 32.55 7.06 -15.16
C SER A 2 31.86 6.84 -13.80
N GLY A 3 31.48 7.94 -13.15
CA GLY A 3 30.79 7.86 -11.86
C GLY A 3 29.44 7.19 -12.05
N PHE A 4 29.30 5.95 -11.60
CA PHE A 4 27.98 5.31 -11.50
C PHE A 4 27.11 6.12 -10.53
N ILE A 5 25.96 6.58 -11.01
CA ILE A 5 24.96 7.26 -10.18
C ILE A 5 23.89 6.22 -9.85
N PRO A 6 23.82 5.76 -8.58
CA PRO A 6 22.77 4.81 -8.19
C PRO A 6 21.40 5.48 -8.19
N LEU A 7 20.34 4.71 -8.47
CA LEU A 7 18.97 5.17 -8.42
C LEU A 7 18.57 5.61 -7.00
N SER A 8 19.01 4.86 -6.00
CA SER A 8 18.85 5.20 -4.59
C SER A 8 19.98 4.58 -3.77
N VAL A 9 20.32 5.21 -2.67
CA VAL A 9 21.30 4.71 -1.71
C VAL A 9 20.64 4.67 -0.33
N PRO A 10 20.72 3.54 0.40
CA PRO A 10 20.25 3.49 1.77
C PRO A 10 20.97 4.51 2.65
N ASN A 11 20.26 5.17 3.53
CA ASN A 11 20.81 6.09 4.50
C ASN A 11 20.73 5.44 5.89
N PHE A 12 21.74 4.70 6.25
CA PHE A 12 21.86 4.03 7.56
C PHE A 12 22.80 4.81 8.47
N GLY A 13 22.44 4.92 9.74
CA GLY A 13 23.22 5.50 10.79
C GLY A 13 23.66 4.47 11.84
N GLU A 14 24.20 4.96 12.95
CA GLU A 14 24.66 4.12 14.06
C GLU A 14 23.51 3.40 14.78
N LYS A 15 22.31 4.02 14.81
CA LYS A 15 21.13 3.43 15.47
C LYS A 15 20.65 2.17 14.76
N GLU A 16 20.55 2.19 13.44
CA GLU A 16 20.13 1.04 12.64
C GLU A 16 21.08 -0.12 12.82
N ALA A 17 22.39 0.16 12.80
CA ALA A 17 23.42 -0.84 13.05
C ALA A 17 23.33 -1.44 14.46
N ALA A 18 23.10 -0.58 15.48
CA ALA A 18 22.94 -1.02 16.87
C ALA A 18 21.69 -1.91 17.05
N TYR A 19 20.56 -1.52 16.49
CA TYR A 19 19.32 -2.30 16.57
C TYR A 19 19.43 -3.66 15.86
N ALA A 20 20.10 -3.70 14.70
CA ALA A 20 20.36 -4.94 14.00
C ALA A 20 21.28 -5.87 14.81
N ALA A 21 22.36 -5.33 15.40
CA ALA A 21 23.26 -6.08 16.25
C ALA A 21 22.55 -6.63 17.51
N GLU A 22 21.71 -5.82 18.15
CA GLU A 22 20.93 -6.25 19.31
C GLU A 22 19.96 -7.39 18.95
N ALA A 23 19.23 -7.29 17.83
CA ALA A 23 18.34 -8.35 17.38
C ALA A 23 19.09 -9.67 17.14
N ILE A 24 20.27 -9.61 16.49
CA ILE A 24 21.10 -10.79 16.25
C ILE A 24 21.61 -11.38 17.57
N THR A 25 22.12 -10.54 18.47
CA THR A 25 22.70 -10.98 19.73
C THR A 25 21.66 -11.59 20.67
N SER A 26 20.44 -11.06 20.67
CA SER A 26 19.32 -11.61 21.43
C SER A 26 18.77 -12.92 20.85
N GLY A 27 19.08 -13.26 19.61
CA GLY A 27 18.54 -14.41 18.89
C GLY A 27 17.11 -14.20 18.34
N TRP A 28 16.49 -13.05 18.58
CA TRP A 28 15.16 -12.74 18.10
C TRP A 28 15.20 -12.08 16.70
N VAL A 29 15.41 -12.90 15.68
CA VAL A 29 15.56 -12.48 14.27
C VAL A 29 14.40 -12.92 13.36
N SER A 30 13.29 -13.36 13.95
CA SER A 30 12.12 -13.86 13.21
C SER A 30 10.92 -12.92 13.36
N THR A 31 9.72 -13.48 13.21
CA THR A 31 8.43 -12.77 13.21
C THR A 31 8.00 -12.24 14.60
N SER A 32 8.68 -12.65 15.64
CA SER A 32 8.43 -12.22 17.02
C SER A 32 9.72 -11.66 17.62
N GLY A 33 9.62 -10.61 18.41
CA GLY A 33 10.75 -10.01 19.10
C GLY A 33 10.45 -8.60 19.53
N ALA A 34 11.20 -8.10 20.51
CA ALA A 34 10.97 -6.77 21.11
C ALA A 34 11.00 -5.66 20.04
N LYS A 35 11.90 -5.75 19.07
CA LYS A 35 12.03 -4.72 18.01
C LYS A 35 10.80 -4.64 17.09
N VAL A 36 10.07 -5.73 16.90
CA VAL A 36 8.80 -5.69 16.14
C VAL A 36 7.76 -4.91 16.93
N SER A 37 7.57 -5.25 18.22
CA SER A 37 6.61 -4.56 19.07
C SER A 37 6.95 -3.08 19.28
N GLU A 38 8.23 -2.77 19.54
CA GLU A 38 8.70 -1.37 19.64
C GLU A 38 8.40 -0.56 18.38
N PHE A 39 8.62 -1.15 17.19
CA PHE A 39 8.30 -0.52 15.92
C PHE A 39 6.79 -0.29 15.75
N GLU A 40 5.97 -1.30 16.02
CA GLU A 40 4.52 -1.21 15.90
C GLU A 40 3.94 -0.15 16.83
N GLU A 41 4.39 -0.11 18.09
CA GLU A 41 3.98 0.90 19.08
C GLU A 41 4.41 2.31 18.67
N ALA A 42 5.68 2.48 18.25
CA ALA A 42 6.20 3.77 17.82
C ALA A 42 5.49 4.28 16.58
N LEU A 43 5.23 3.41 15.60
CA LEU A 43 4.51 3.79 14.38
C LEU A 43 3.05 4.14 14.69
N ALA A 44 2.36 3.36 15.49
CA ALA A 44 0.99 3.64 15.90
C ALA A 44 0.88 5.00 16.59
N ALA A 45 1.80 5.29 17.52
CA ALA A 45 1.87 6.58 18.20
C ALA A 45 2.16 7.74 17.23
N TYR A 46 3.10 7.56 16.30
CA TYR A 46 3.47 8.58 15.33
C TYR A 46 2.32 8.96 14.39
N VAL A 47 1.56 7.98 13.91
CA VAL A 47 0.43 8.23 13.00
C VAL A 47 -0.90 8.47 13.73
N GLY A 48 -0.93 8.44 15.07
CA GLY A 48 -2.14 8.68 15.87
C GLY A 48 -3.17 7.54 15.77
N MET A 49 -2.73 6.32 15.46
CA MET A 49 -3.61 5.16 15.35
C MET A 49 -3.53 4.26 16.60
N PRO A 50 -4.59 3.53 16.94
CA PRO A 50 -4.59 2.64 18.10
C PRO A 50 -3.58 1.49 18.00
N ARG A 51 -3.28 1.05 16.79
CA ARG A 51 -2.36 -0.07 16.50
C ARG A 51 -1.71 0.08 15.13
N ALA A 52 -0.52 -0.49 15.00
CA ALA A 52 0.13 -0.76 13.73
C ALA A 52 0.51 -2.25 13.67
N VAL A 53 0.68 -2.78 12.48
CA VAL A 53 1.11 -4.16 12.25
C VAL A 53 2.30 -4.13 11.30
N ALA A 54 3.41 -4.69 11.73
CA ALA A 54 4.61 -4.81 10.92
C ALA A 54 4.46 -5.89 9.84
N ALA A 55 4.96 -5.60 8.66
CA ALA A 55 5.07 -6.56 7.57
C ALA A 55 6.47 -6.49 6.96
N ASN A 56 6.89 -7.56 6.30
CA ASN A 56 8.23 -7.68 5.73
C ASN A 56 8.46 -6.80 4.48
N SER A 57 7.41 -6.20 3.93
CA SER A 57 7.50 -5.31 2.77
C SER A 57 6.23 -4.48 2.60
N GLY A 58 6.32 -3.35 1.88
CA GLY A 58 5.16 -2.55 1.49
C GLY A 58 4.15 -3.34 0.65
N THR A 59 4.61 -4.26 -0.18
CA THR A 59 3.74 -5.17 -0.95
C THR A 59 2.86 -6.03 -0.05
N SER A 60 3.45 -6.61 1.01
CA SER A 60 2.72 -7.40 2.00
C SER A 60 1.76 -6.52 2.82
N SER A 61 2.18 -5.31 3.17
CA SER A 61 1.33 -4.35 3.88
C SER A 61 0.10 -3.97 3.06
N LEU A 62 0.27 -3.69 1.76
CA LEU A 62 -0.83 -3.39 0.84
C LEU A 62 -1.78 -4.58 0.68
N HIS A 63 -1.25 -5.82 0.61
CA HIS A 63 -2.08 -7.02 0.56
C HIS A 63 -2.94 -7.15 1.83
N LEU A 64 -2.34 -7.01 3.01
CA LEU A 64 -3.06 -7.02 4.28
C LEU A 64 -4.12 -5.91 4.36
N ALA A 65 -3.77 -4.70 3.94
CA ALA A 65 -4.69 -3.57 3.91
C ALA A 65 -5.89 -3.82 2.98
N ALA A 66 -5.64 -4.36 1.79
CA ALA A 66 -6.69 -4.74 0.85
C ALA A 66 -7.66 -5.77 1.44
N MET A 67 -7.12 -6.81 2.10
CA MET A 67 -7.93 -7.82 2.78
C MET A 67 -8.73 -7.22 3.94
N ALA A 68 -8.12 -6.36 4.74
CA ALA A 68 -8.78 -5.68 5.86
C ALA A 68 -9.90 -4.72 5.40
N ALA A 69 -9.71 -4.06 4.24
CA ALA A 69 -10.74 -3.24 3.60
C ALA A 69 -11.89 -4.07 3.00
N GLY A 70 -11.77 -5.40 3.01
CA GLY A 70 -12.77 -6.33 2.49
C GLY A 70 -12.84 -6.37 0.97
N ILE A 71 -11.75 -6.03 0.28
CA ILE A 71 -11.63 -6.18 -1.18
C ILE A 71 -11.61 -7.67 -1.51
N ARG A 72 -12.34 -8.06 -2.54
CA ARG A 72 -12.52 -9.45 -2.94
C ARG A 72 -12.32 -9.63 -4.44
N ARG A 73 -12.18 -10.88 -4.84
CA ARG A 73 -12.16 -11.24 -6.26
C ARG A 73 -13.39 -10.69 -6.98
N GLY A 74 -13.17 -9.98 -8.09
CA GLY A 74 -14.21 -9.38 -8.90
C GLY A 74 -14.62 -7.97 -8.49
N ASP A 75 -14.13 -7.45 -7.35
CA ASP A 75 -14.21 -6.03 -7.05
C ASP A 75 -13.28 -5.24 -7.98
N GLU A 76 -13.57 -3.99 -8.19
CA GLU A 76 -12.69 -3.04 -8.86
C GLU A 76 -12.03 -2.10 -7.86
N VAL A 77 -10.77 -1.72 -8.14
CA VAL A 77 -9.98 -0.79 -7.32
C VAL A 77 -9.34 0.26 -8.21
N ILE A 78 -9.57 1.52 -7.88
CA ILE A 78 -8.95 2.65 -8.59
C ILE A 78 -7.47 2.70 -8.20
N VAL A 79 -6.60 2.82 -9.21
CA VAL A 79 -5.15 2.90 -9.03
C VAL A 79 -4.56 3.95 -9.98
N PRO A 80 -3.49 4.67 -9.58
CA PRO A 80 -2.81 5.61 -10.47
C PRO A 80 -2.07 4.87 -11.59
N THR A 81 -2.01 5.49 -12.78
CA THR A 81 -1.22 4.96 -13.91
C THR A 81 0.29 5.04 -13.66
N LEU A 82 0.72 6.04 -12.89
CA LEU A 82 2.12 6.22 -12.50
C LEU A 82 2.33 5.71 -11.08
N THR A 83 2.72 4.44 -10.97
CA THR A 83 3.03 3.82 -9.69
C THR A 83 3.99 2.65 -9.86
N PHE A 84 4.59 2.23 -8.75
CA PHE A 84 5.36 0.99 -8.73
C PHE A 84 4.42 -0.22 -8.81
N ILE A 85 4.76 -1.18 -9.64
CA ILE A 85 3.88 -2.36 -9.87
C ILE A 85 3.52 -3.11 -8.58
N ALA A 86 4.36 -3.00 -7.56
CA ALA A 86 4.09 -3.57 -6.24
C ALA A 86 2.89 -2.94 -5.51
N ALA A 87 2.40 -1.78 -5.95
CA ALA A 87 1.15 -1.21 -5.45
C ALA A 87 -0.09 -1.86 -6.08
N VAL A 88 0.03 -2.36 -7.30
CA VAL A 88 -1.08 -2.96 -8.07
C VAL A 88 -1.18 -4.48 -7.87
N ASN A 89 -0.03 -5.18 -7.87
CA ASN A 89 0.00 -6.65 -7.77
C ASN A 89 -0.75 -7.22 -6.55
N PRO A 90 -0.67 -6.65 -5.34
CA PRO A 90 -1.45 -7.16 -4.20
C PRO A 90 -2.94 -7.19 -4.45
N LEU A 91 -3.46 -6.20 -5.15
CA LEU A 91 -4.88 -6.08 -5.48
C LEU A 91 -5.28 -7.11 -6.54
N THR A 92 -4.52 -7.20 -7.63
CA THR A 92 -4.87 -8.00 -8.81
C THR A 92 -4.48 -9.46 -8.67
N ARG A 93 -3.20 -9.73 -8.34
CA ARG A 93 -2.64 -11.10 -8.34
C ARG A 93 -2.99 -11.88 -7.09
N TYR A 94 -3.04 -11.22 -5.93
CA TYR A 94 -3.24 -11.91 -4.65
C TYR A 94 -4.71 -11.90 -4.22
N VAL A 95 -5.38 -10.75 -4.34
CA VAL A 95 -6.80 -10.64 -4.00
C VAL A 95 -7.70 -11.02 -5.18
N GLY A 96 -7.30 -10.70 -6.40
CA GLY A 96 -8.07 -10.98 -7.63
C GLY A 96 -9.08 -9.89 -7.95
N ALA A 97 -8.84 -8.66 -7.50
CA ALA A 97 -9.58 -7.47 -7.92
C ALA A 97 -9.08 -6.98 -9.29
N GLU A 98 -9.91 -6.21 -9.97
CA GLU A 98 -9.58 -5.61 -11.27
C GLU A 98 -9.16 -4.15 -11.08
N PRO A 99 -8.03 -3.69 -11.65
CA PRO A 99 -7.58 -2.33 -11.51
C PRO A 99 -8.32 -1.40 -12.48
N ILE A 100 -8.78 -0.26 -11.97
CA ILE A 100 -9.23 0.88 -12.78
C ILE A 100 -8.09 1.90 -12.79
N PHE A 101 -7.40 2.03 -13.91
CA PHE A 101 -6.30 2.98 -14.04
C PHE A 101 -6.80 4.39 -14.31
N ILE A 102 -6.50 5.31 -13.38
CA ILE A 102 -6.76 6.75 -13.52
C ILE A 102 -5.42 7.47 -13.73
N GLY A 103 -5.42 8.49 -14.57
CA GLY A 103 -4.25 9.31 -14.87
C GLY A 103 -3.70 10.04 -13.65
N CYS A 104 -2.50 10.59 -13.80
CA CYS A 104 -1.86 11.44 -12.79
C CYS A 104 -1.86 12.89 -13.27
N ASN A 105 -1.94 13.82 -12.33
CA ASN A 105 -1.79 15.25 -12.59
C ASN A 105 -0.31 15.68 -12.61
N ASP A 106 -0.05 16.98 -12.72
CA ASP A 106 1.31 17.56 -12.79
C ASP A 106 2.16 17.31 -11.53
N THR A 107 1.53 16.93 -10.40
CA THR A 107 2.25 16.55 -9.18
C THR A 107 2.71 15.10 -9.18
N LEU A 108 2.44 14.34 -10.25
CA LEU A 108 2.70 12.92 -10.40
C LEU A 108 1.88 12.03 -9.44
N CYS A 109 0.91 12.62 -8.73
CA CYS A 109 -0.08 11.88 -7.95
C CYS A 109 -1.30 11.57 -8.82
N ILE A 110 -2.12 10.60 -8.39
CA ILE A 110 -3.41 10.34 -9.05
C ILE A 110 -4.21 11.65 -9.15
N ASP A 111 -4.86 11.86 -10.30
CA ASP A 111 -5.66 13.05 -10.52
C ASP A 111 -7.00 12.94 -9.79
N PRO A 112 -7.25 13.77 -8.74
CA PRO A 112 -8.50 13.70 -7.99
C PRO A 112 -9.71 14.07 -8.82
N ASP A 113 -9.58 15.02 -9.75
CA ASP A 113 -10.70 15.46 -10.60
C ASP A 113 -11.13 14.34 -11.55
N ALA A 114 -10.16 13.59 -12.08
CA ALA A 114 -10.42 12.41 -12.91
C ALA A 114 -11.04 11.25 -12.11
N VAL A 115 -10.68 11.09 -10.83
CA VAL A 115 -11.32 10.13 -9.93
C VAL A 115 -12.77 10.53 -9.67
N GLU A 116 -13.01 11.81 -9.37
CA GLU A 116 -14.35 12.34 -9.13
C GLU A 116 -15.24 12.21 -10.39
N ASP A 117 -14.71 12.57 -11.55
CA ASP A 117 -15.41 12.40 -12.83
C ASP A 117 -15.79 10.94 -13.08
N PHE A 118 -14.84 10.01 -12.88
CA PHE A 118 -15.10 8.58 -13.02
C PHE A 118 -16.22 8.12 -12.08
N CYS A 119 -16.16 8.49 -10.81
CA CYS A 119 -17.17 8.11 -9.84
C CYS A 119 -18.55 8.72 -10.14
N ALA A 120 -18.59 9.98 -10.56
CA ALA A 120 -19.84 10.70 -10.83
C ALA A 120 -20.51 10.28 -12.15
N ASN A 121 -19.73 10.10 -13.23
CA ASN A 121 -20.25 9.93 -14.57
C ASN A 121 -20.21 8.50 -15.10
N HIS A 122 -19.37 7.63 -14.51
CA HIS A 122 -19.17 6.25 -14.95
C HIS A 122 -19.62 5.20 -13.93
N CYS A 123 -20.08 5.63 -12.75
CA CYS A 123 -20.53 4.72 -11.70
C CYS A 123 -21.96 5.05 -11.25
N THR A 124 -22.59 4.09 -10.60
CA THR A 124 -23.89 4.24 -9.94
C THR A 124 -23.74 3.88 -8.46
N LEU A 125 -24.11 4.80 -7.58
CA LEU A 125 -24.18 4.53 -6.14
C LEU A 125 -25.46 3.75 -5.83
N LYS A 126 -25.29 2.57 -5.19
CA LYS A 126 -26.37 1.73 -4.66
C LYS A 126 -26.32 1.72 -3.14
N GLU A 127 -27.29 1.08 -2.50
CA GLU A 127 -27.35 0.98 -1.02
C GLU A 127 -26.09 0.38 -0.39
N ASP A 128 -25.45 -0.58 -1.08
CA ASP A 128 -24.30 -1.33 -0.58
C ASP A 128 -22.93 -0.89 -1.15
N GLY A 129 -22.90 0.08 -2.07
CA GLY A 129 -21.66 0.63 -2.61
C GLY A 129 -21.75 1.24 -4.00
N LEU A 130 -20.58 1.61 -4.51
CA LEU A 130 -20.42 2.20 -5.85
C LEU A 130 -20.19 1.12 -6.89
N TYR A 131 -20.84 1.21 -8.04
CA TYR A 131 -20.77 0.21 -9.11
C TYR A 131 -20.42 0.86 -10.44
N ASN A 132 -19.43 0.29 -11.11
CA ASN A 132 -19.05 0.72 -12.46
C ASN A 132 -20.15 0.33 -13.48
N ASN A 133 -20.66 1.32 -14.20
CA ASN A 133 -21.77 1.13 -15.13
C ASN A 133 -21.40 0.27 -16.34
N LYS A 134 -20.10 0.19 -16.68
CA LYS A 134 -19.62 -0.58 -17.83
C LYS A 134 -19.45 -2.06 -17.51
N THR A 135 -18.93 -2.38 -16.33
CA THR A 135 -18.58 -3.75 -15.93
C THR A 135 -19.64 -4.37 -15.04
N GLY A 136 -20.40 -3.54 -14.33
CA GLY A 136 -21.31 -3.97 -13.27
C GLY A 136 -20.59 -4.38 -11.98
N ALA A 137 -19.27 -4.28 -11.93
CA ALA A 137 -18.48 -4.62 -10.74
C ALA A 137 -18.53 -3.52 -9.70
N ARG A 138 -18.30 -3.89 -8.45
CA ARG A 138 -18.26 -2.95 -7.34
C ARG A 138 -16.91 -2.26 -7.28
N VAL A 139 -16.89 -0.93 -7.30
CA VAL A 139 -15.70 -0.12 -7.05
C VAL A 139 -15.51 -0.03 -5.54
N ARG A 140 -14.51 -0.73 -5.01
CA ARG A 140 -14.37 -0.97 -3.57
C ARG A 140 -13.44 -0.01 -2.87
N ALA A 141 -12.39 0.45 -3.55
CA ALA A 141 -11.34 1.29 -2.97
C ALA A 141 -10.60 2.11 -4.03
N LEU A 142 -9.81 3.06 -3.55
CA LEU A 142 -8.81 3.84 -4.23
C LEU A 142 -7.48 3.62 -3.50
#